data_34d59b6507071b15ccebd995cd41b73f
#
_entry.id   34d59b6507071b15ccebd995cd41b73f
#
_cell.length_a   1.000
_cell.length_b   1.000
_cell.length_c   1.000
_cell.angle_alpha   90.00
_cell.angle_beta   90.00
_cell.angle_gamma   90.00
#
_symmetry.space_group_name_H-M   'P 1'
#
loop_
_entity.id
_entity.type
_entity.pdbx_description
1 polymer ?
#
loop_
_entity_poly.entity_id
_entity_poly.type
_entity_poly.pdbx_seq_one_letter_code
_entity_poly.pdbx_strand_id
1 'polypeptide(L)'
;MKKALVLGASGGMGYAIVKELIEKEIEVIAFARSKEKLEKLFKNSEKVQIVTGDVFDVRDLMNAAKGIDVIFHAINIPYSEWYDKQPILMRNVVQAAGSSNSKLAIVDNIYAYGRGITRKVNEEHPKNPHTKKGKIRVELSNIAFQANVPVLIAHFPDFYGPNAVNAMLTYTFDKMVQNKKAMFVGNQQNAREYIYTPDGAKAIVELAICDKAYGQSWNIPAAGVITGEKIISIAGSHLHYKKSVSTITKGMIQFLGILDKQMKEVVEMLYLTEEPVVLDGSKYEKEIGPLPATPYEEGIKRTLDFMKSNLSNN
;
A
#
# COMPACT_ATOMS: atom_id res chain seq x y z
N MET A 1 18.76 -5.80 11.45
CA MET A 1 17.98 -6.67 10.55
C MET A 1 18.91 -7.22 9.47
N LYS A 2 19.03 -8.54 9.37
CA LYS A 2 19.85 -9.24 8.35
C LYS A 2 18.97 -9.94 7.32
N LYS A 3 17.82 -10.46 7.75
CA LYS A 3 16.90 -11.21 6.91
C LYS A 3 15.44 -10.81 7.16
N ALA A 4 14.70 -10.56 6.09
CA ALA A 4 13.31 -10.12 6.13
C ALA A 4 12.39 -11.07 5.34
N LEU A 5 11.15 -11.22 5.80
CA LEU A 5 10.06 -11.87 5.08
C LEU A 5 9.07 -10.78 4.60
N VAL A 6 8.80 -10.74 3.31
CA VAL A 6 7.82 -9.80 2.74
C VAL A 6 6.59 -10.57 2.29
N LEU A 7 5.50 -10.46 3.06
CA LEU A 7 4.21 -11.02 2.73
C LEU A 7 3.49 -10.10 1.74
N GLY A 8 3.08 -10.65 0.60
CA GLY A 8 2.49 -9.87 -0.49
C GLY A 8 3.53 -9.23 -1.42
N ALA A 9 4.71 -9.83 -1.55
CA ALA A 9 5.84 -9.34 -2.32
C ALA A 9 5.54 -9.09 -3.82
N SER A 10 4.51 -9.71 -4.38
CA SER A 10 4.07 -9.48 -5.77
C SER A 10 3.13 -8.28 -5.95
N GLY A 11 2.71 -7.61 -4.87
CA GLY A 11 1.91 -6.38 -4.89
C GLY A 11 2.77 -5.11 -4.91
N GLY A 12 2.16 -3.92 -5.12
CA GLY A 12 2.90 -2.66 -5.27
C GLY A 12 3.81 -2.33 -4.09
N MET A 13 3.28 -2.25 -2.88
CA MET A 13 4.09 -1.99 -1.68
C MET A 13 5.04 -3.14 -1.35
N GLY A 14 4.59 -4.39 -1.46
CA GLY A 14 5.46 -5.54 -1.22
C GLY A 14 6.65 -5.57 -2.18
N TYR A 15 6.42 -5.30 -3.47
CA TYR A 15 7.48 -5.15 -4.47
C TYR A 15 8.47 -4.05 -4.10
N ALA A 16 7.96 -2.88 -3.74
CA ALA A 16 8.81 -1.74 -3.36
C ALA A 16 9.63 -2.03 -2.09
N ILE A 17 9.04 -2.70 -1.08
CA ILE A 17 9.75 -3.12 0.13
C ILE A 17 10.87 -4.12 -0.19
N VAL A 18 10.61 -5.12 -1.06
CA VAL A 18 11.66 -6.06 -1.50
C VAL A 18 12.81 -5.31 -2.17
N LYS A 19 12.52 -4.34 -3.06
CA LYS A 19 13.55 -3.54 -3.73
C LYS A 19 14.37 -2.72 -2.75
N GLU A 20 13.74 -2.05 -1.80
CA GLU A 20 14.43 -1.26 -0.76
C GLU A 20 15.33 -2.14 0.14
N LEU A 21 14.86 -3.32 0.52
CA LEU A 21 15.64 -4.27 1.32
C LEU A 21 16.88 -4.76 0.56
N ILE A 22 16.77 -5.03 -0.74
CA ILE A 22 17.91 -5.40 -1.60
C ILE A 22 18.94 -4.26 -1.66
N GLU A 23 18.49 -3.02 -1.82
CA GLU A 23 19.38 -1.85 -1.84
C GLU A 23 20.13 -1.66 -0.51
N LYS A 24 19.51 -2.07 0.59
CA LYS A 24 20.14 -2.09 1.93
C LYS A 24 20.92 -3.38 2.24
N GLU A 25 21.19 -4.19 1.24
CA GLU A 25 21.97 -5.43 1.37
C GLU A 25 21.35 -6.48 2.33
N ILE A 26 20.02 -6.43 2.55
CA ILE A 26 19.27 -7.34 3.44
C ILE A 26 18.76 -8.54 2.62
N GLU A 27 18.92 -9.74 3.14
CA GLU A 27 18.33 -10.96 2.54
C GLU A 27 16.82 -10.94 2.66
N VAL A 28 16.12 -11.34 1.58
CA VAL A 28 14.67 -11.27 1.52
C VAL A 28 14.05 -12.62 1.16
N ILE A 29 13.07 -13.06 1.93
CA ILE A 29 12.09 -14.05 1.49
C ILE A 29 10.90 -13.28 0.88
N ALA A 30 10.72 -13.39 -0.44
CA ALA A 30 9.57 -12.86 -1.13
C ALA A 30 8.44 -13.89 -1.14
N PHE A 31 7.36 -13.61 -0.40
CA PHE A 31 6.25 -14.55 -0.22
C PHE A 31 4.98 -14.05 -0.94
N ALA A 32 4.41 -14.90 -1.80
CA ALA A 32 3.10 -14.70 -2.42
C ALA A 32 2.53 -16.04 -2.94
N ARG A 33 1.28 -16.04 -3.42
CA ARG A 33 0.63 -17.23 -3.96
C ARG A 33 1.17 -17.66 -5.34
N SER A 34 1.51 -16.69 -6.21
CA SER A 34 1.93 -16.96 -7.59
C SER A 34 3.45 -16.98 -7.71
N LYS A 35 4.02 -18.17 -7.95
CA LYS A 35 5.45 -18.35 -8.23
C LYS A 35 5.87 -17.58 -9.48
N GLU A 36 5.09 -17.68 -10.56
CA GLU A 36 5.37 -17.01 -11.82
C GLU A 36 5.51 -15.49 -11.67
N LYS A 37 4.61 -14.85 -10.90
CA LYS A 37 4.70 -13.41 -10.65
C LYS A 37 5.95 -13.05 -9.86
N LEU A 38 6.32 -13.84 -8.86
CA LEU A 38 7.53 -13.59 -8.08
C LEU A 38 8.79 -13.78 -8.93
N GLU A 39 8.85 -14.83 -9.76
CA GLU A 39 9.96 -15.09 -10.67
C GLU A 39 10.10 -13.96 -11.70
N LYS A 40 8.98 -13.49 -12.29
CA LYS A 40 9.01 -12.34 -13.23
C LYS A 40 9.62 -11.09 -12.56
N LEU A 41 9.39 -10.86 -11.27
CA LEU A 41 9.84 -9.68 -10.55
C LEU A 41 11.26 -9.82 -9.97
N PHE A 42 11.68 -11.01 -9.53
CA PHE A 42 12.82 -11.17 -8.65
C PHE A 42 13.82 -12.28 -9.04
N LYS A 43 13.59 -13.07 -10.11
CA LYS A 43 14.46 -14.20 -10.50
C LYS A 43 15.93 -13.85 -10.68
N ASN A 44 16.22 -12.58 -11.00
CA ASN A 44 17.59 -12.11 -11.26
C ASN A 44 18.26 -11.53 -10.00
N SER A 45 17.65 -11.63 -8.82
CA SER A 45 18.20 -11.10 -7.58
C SER A 45 18.70 -12.24 -6.70
N GLU A 46 20.01 -12.32 -6.50
CA GLU A 46 20.65 -13.32 -5.63
C GLU A 46 20.24 -13.20 -4.15
N LYS A 47 19.79 -12.00 -3.73
CA LYS A 47 19.36 -11.73 -2.36
C LYS A 47 17.90 -12.10 -2.07
N VAL A 48 17.16 -12.55 -3.08
CA VAL A 48 15.74 -12.87 -2.93
C VAL A 48 15.50 -14.36 -3.07
N GLN A 49 15.07 -14.97 -1.99
CA GLN A 49 14.51 -16.32 -2.00
C GLN A 49 13.00 -16.22 -2.28
N ILE A 50 12.53 -16.88 -3.32
CA ILE A 50 11.11 -16.96 -3.66
C ILE A 50 10.47 -18.10 -2.89
N VAL A 51 9.42 -17.82 -2.13
CA VAL A 51 8.60 -18.79 -1.40
C VAL A 51 7.14 -18.58 -1.73
N THR A 52 6.45 -19.66 -2.09
CA THR A 52 5.00 -19.64 -2.35
C THR A 52 4.23 -20.33 -1.24
N GLY A 53 3.03 -19.82 -0.94
CA GLY A 53 2.15 -20.41 0.05
C GLY A 53 0.84 -19.63 0.19
N ASP A 54 -0.05 -20.14 1.03
CA ASP A 54 -1.31 -19.50 1.37
C ASP A 54 -1.22 -18.87 2.77
N VAL A 55 -1.47 -17.57 2.86
CA VAL A 55 -1.49 -16.82 4.13
C VAL A 55 -2.63 -17.24 5.07
N PHE A 56 -3.59 -17.98 4.56
CA PHE A 56 -4.66 -18.60 5.36
C PHE A 56 -4.26 -19.97 5.91
N ASP A 57 -3.19 -20.61 5.41
CA ASP A 57 -2.53 -21.74 6.10
C ASP A 57 -1.39 -21.19 6.96
N VAL A 58 -1.61 -21.16 8.27
CA VAL A 58 -0.63 -20.63 9.22
C VAL A 58 0.70 -21.40 9.19
N ARG A 59 0.71 -22.69 8.78
CA ARG A 59 1.93 -23.49 8.66
C ARG A 59 2.85 -22.99 7.56
N ASP A 60 2.28 -22.53 6.44
CA ASP A 60 3.05 -21.90 5.35
C ASP A 60 3.76 -20.63 5.85
N LEU A 61 3.04 -19.79 6.60
CA LEU A 61 3.62 -18.59 7.19
C LEU A 61 4.69 -18.91 8.23
N MET A 62 4.43 -19.87 9.16
CA MET A 62 5.40 -20.26 10.17
C MET A 62 6.67 -20.85 9.56
N ASN A 63 6.54 -21.63 8.48
CA ASN A 63 7.69 -22.17 7.75
C ASN A 63 8.50 -21.05 7.06
N ALA A 64 7.84 -20.10 6.42
CA ALA A 64 8.49 -18.96 5.77
C ALA A 64 9.16 -18.01 6.78
N ALA A 65 8.63 -17.91 8.00
CA ALA A 65 9.14 -17.03 9.05
C ALA A 65 10.38 -17.56 9.81
N LYS A 66 10.80 -18.81 9.59
CA LYS A 66 11.97 -19.39 10.30
C LYS A 66 13.25 -18.60 10.06
N GLY A 67 13.88 -18.13 11.13
CA GLY A 67 15.14 -17.37 11.07
C GLY A 67 15.01 -15.97 10.48
N ILE A 68 13.82 -15.36 10.53
CA ILE A 68 13.52 -14.03 10.05
C ILE A 68 13.59 -13.02 11.19
N ASP A 69 14.25 -11.89 10.97
CA ASP A 69 14.32 -10.79 11.94
C ASP A 69 13.02 -9.96 11.93
N VAL A 70 12.52 -9.63 10.72
CA VAL A 70 11.33 -8.79 10.53
C VAL A 70 10.42 -9.34 9.45
N ILE A 71 9.12 -9.45 9.75
CA ILE A 71 8.07 -9.75 8.80
C ILE A 71 7.41 -8.43 8.36
N PHE A 72 7.41 -8.14 7.06
CA PHE A 72 6.64 -7.05 6.47
C PHE A 72 5.30 -7.58 5.96
N HIS A 73 4.22 -7.09 6.51
CA HIS A 73 2.86 -7.44 6.08
C HIS A 73 2.31 -6.39 5.11
N ALA A 74 2.38 -6.68 3.81
CA ALA A 74 1.87 -5.82 2.74
C ALA A 74 0.76 -6.49 1.90
N ILE A 75 0.04 -7.46 2.48
CA ILE A 75 -1.03 -8.16 1.79
C ILE A 75 -2.31 -7.32 1.84
N ASN A 76 -2.96 -7.20 0.69
CA ASN A 76 -4.35 -6.79 0.58
C ASN A 76 -5.16 -7.90 -0.11
N ILE A 77 -6.41 -8.07 0.31
CA ILE A 77 -7.37 -9.00 -0.27
C ILE A 77 -8.57 -8.22 -0.85
N PRO A 78 -9.40 -8.83 -1.71
CA PRO A 78 -10.59 -8.16 -2.25
C PRO A 78 -11.50 -7.61 -1.14
N TYR A 79 -12.06 -6.42 -1.31
CA TYR A 79 -12.92 -5.76 -0.32
C TYR A 79 -14.11 -6.61 0.12
N SER A 80 -14.67 -7.40 -0.79
CA SER A 80 -15.78 -8.32 -0.50
C SER A 80 -15.44 -9.44 0.49
N GLU A 81 -14.14 -9.67 0.74
CA GLU A 81 -13.65 -10.72 1.64
C GLU A 81 -13.13 -10.15 2.98
N TRP A 82 -13.10 -8.81 3.13
CA TRP A 82 -12.45 -8.18 4.28
C TRP A 82 -13.07 -8.59 5.61
N TYR A 83 -14.40 -8.62 5.69
CA TYR A 83 -15.11 -8.92 6.93
C TYR A 83 -14.73 -10.29 7.50
N ASP A 84 -14.72 -11.31 6.65
CA ASP A 84 -14.48 -12.68 7.09
C ASP A 84 -12.98 -13.01 7.17
N LYS A 85 -12.17 -12.50 6.26
CA LYS A 85 -10.80 -12.98 6.05
C LYS A 85 -9.71 -12.10 6.63
N GLN A 86 -9.88 -10.79 6.74
CA GLN A 86 -8.83 -9.90 7.25
C GLN A 86 -8.43 -10.20 8.71
N PRO A 87 -9.39 -10.42 9.65
CA PRO A 87 -9.03 -10.78 11.03
C PRO A 87 -8.29 -12.12 11.13
N ILE A 88 -8.68 -13.10 10.30
CA ILE A 88 -8.01 -14.42 10.24
C ILE A 88 -6.58 -14.24 9.75
N LEU A 89 -6.40 -13.51 8.64
CA LEU A 89 -5.09 -13.21 8.06
C LEU A 89 -4.17 -12.55 9.10
N MET A 90 -4.67 -11.52 9.81
CA MET A 90 -3.87 -10.82 10.81
C MET A 90 -3.45 -11.75 11.96
N ARG A 91 -4.35 -12.60 12.47
CA ARG A 91 -4.01 -13.59 13.51
C ARG A 91 -2.95 -14.58 13.04
N ASN A 92 -3.05 -15.06 11.80
CA ASN A 92 -2.04 -15.96 11.21
C ASN A 92 -0.65 -15.29 11.11
N VAL A 93 -0.62 -14.03 10.67
CA VAL A 93 0.63 -13.25 10.56
C VAL A 93 1.26 -13.03 11.93
N VAL A 94 0.45 -12.64 12.92
CA VAL A 94 0.90 -12.45 14.31
C VAL A 94 1.41 -13.77 14.91
N GLN A 95 0.70 -14.88 14.68
CA GLN A 95 1.12 -16.20 15.15
C GLN A 95 2.45 -16.63 14.52
N ALA A 96 2.65 -16.39 13.23
CA ALA A 96 3.91 -16.69 12.56
C ALA A 96 5.06 -15.82 13.12
N ALA A 97 4.83 -14.54 13.36
CA ALA A 97 5.83 -13.66 13.98
C ALA A 97 6.20 -14.13 15.40
N GLY A 98 5.22 -14.48 16.23
CA GLY A 98 5.47 -14.99 17.58
C GLY A 98 6.22 -16.31 17.59
N SER A 99 5.90 -17.23 16.67
CA SER A 99 6.57 -18.55 16.60
C SER A 99 8.04 -18.48 16.19
N SER A 100 8.45 -17.42 15.50
CA SER A 100 9.82 -17.20 15.01
C SER A 100 10.57 -16.12 15.79
N ASN A 101 9.98 -15.52 16.82
CA ASN A 101 10.49 -14.35 17.54
C ASN A 101 10.83 -13.17 16.60
N SER A 102 10.09 -13.05 15.48
CA SER A 102 10.27 -11.98 14.53
C SER A 102 9.52 -10.74 14.97
N LYS A 103 10.04 -9.55 14.61
CA LYS A 103 9.29 -8.30 14.67
C LYS A 103 8.32 -8.21 13.50
N LEU A 104 7.27 -7.40 13.64
CA LEU A 104 6.23 -7.25 12.63
C LEU A 104 6.06 -5.78 12.20
N ALA A 105 6.25 -5.50 10.92
CA ALA A 105 6.01 -4.20 10.30
C ALA A 105 4.79 -4.29 9.37
N ILE A 106 3.73 -3.52 9.66
CA ILE A 106 2.45 -3.61 8.96
C ILE A 106 2.24 -2.38 8.08
N VAL A 107 1.99 -2.62 6.80
CA VAL A 107 1.50 -1.62 5.84
C VAL A 107 -0.01 -1.46 6.05
N ASP A 108 -0.45 -0.32 6.51
CA ASP A 108 -1.86 0.01 6.71
C ASP A 108 -2.24 1.28 5.93
N ASN A 109 -3.51 1.65 5.97
CA ASN A 109 -4.07 2.79 5.27
C ASN A 109 -4.80 3.76 6.21
N ILE A 110 -5.35 4.83 5.63
CA ILE A 110 -6.00 5.93 6.36
C ILE A 110 -7.46 5.65 6.78
N TYR A 111 -8.02 4.46 6.49
CA TYR A 111 -9.46 4.21 6.65
C TYR A 111 -9.94 4.26 8.10
N ALA A 112 -9.06 3.94 9.05
CA ALA A 112 -9.36 3.98 10.48
C ALA A 112 -9.64 5.40 11.00
N TYR A 113 -9.16 6.46 10.33
CA TYR A 113 -9.35 7.84 10.77
C TYR A 113 -10.78 8.36 10.56
N GLY A 114 -11.51 7.84 9.56
CA GLY A 114 -12.88 8.24 9.30
C GLY A 114 -13.00 9.51 8.44
N ARG A 115 -14.00 10.36 8.70
CA ARG A 115 -14.34 11.56 7.92
C ARG A 115 -14.50 12.80 8.79
N GLY A 116 -14.72 13.95 8.15
CA GLY A 116 -14.94 15.22 8.85
C GLY A 116 -13.66 15.85 9.40
N ILE A 117 -12.50 15.50 8.82
CA ILE A 117 -11.20 15.97 9.26
C ILE A 117 -10.82 17.23 8.47
N THR A 118 -10.61 18.34 9.19
CA THR A 118 -10.31 19.65 8.58
C THR A 118 -8.85 20.07 8.67
N ARG A 119 -8.00 19.25 9.31
CA ARG A 119 -6.56 19.48 9.49
C ARG A 119 -5.78 18.22 9.20
N LYS A 120 -4.46 18.31 9.11
CA LYS A 120 -3.58 17.14 9.03
C LYS A 120 -3.77 16.22 10.26
N VAL A 121 -3.73 14.92 10.02
CA VAL A 121 -3.96 13.88 11.01
C VAL A 121 -2.63 13.35 11.52
N ASN A 122 -2.38 13.47 12.82
CA ASN A 122 -1.28 12.80 13.51
C ASN A 122 -1.74 11.44 14.07
N GLU A 123 -0.83 10.68 14.66
CA GLU A 123 -1.07 9.34 15.19
C GLU A 123 -2.00 9.31 16.41
N GLU A 124 -2.10 10.42 17.13
CA GLU A 124 -2.97 10.59 18.31
C GLU A 124 -4.43 10.90 17.95
N HIS A 125 -4.70 11.18 16.66
CA HIS A 125 -6.06 11.45 16.21
C HIS A 125 -6.97 10.25 16.49
N PRO A 126 -8.16 10.45 17.09
CA PRO A 126 -9.07 9.37 17.42
C PRO A 126 -9.47 8.55 16.19
N LYS A 127 -9.30 7.25 16.24
CA LYS A 127 -9.73 6.32 15.19
C LYS A 127 -11.20 5.99 15.37
N ASN A 128 -12.09 6.79 14.78
CA ASN A 128 -13.55 6.62 14.85
C ASN A 128 -14.17 6.52 13.44
N PRO A 129 -13.92 5.44 12.72
CA PRO A 129 -14.41 5.27 11.36
C PRO A 129 -15.92 4.96 11.32
N HIS A 130 -16.61 5.59 10.37
CA HIS A 130 -18.03 5.34 10.08
C HIS A 130 -18.23 4.15 9.13
N THR A 131 -17.20 3.79 8.35
CA THR A 131 -17.26 2.71 7.35
C THR A 131 -16.97 1.34 7.97
N LYS A 132 -17.50 0.26 7.34
CA LYS A 132 -17.18 -1.12 7.74
C LYS A 132 -15.69 -1.41 7.62
N LYS A 133 -15.07 -0.98 6.51
CA LYS A 133 -13.64 -1.20 6.25
C LYS A 133 -12.75 -0.45 7.24
N GLY A 134 -13.12 0.76 7.60
CA GLY A 134 -12.42 1.50 8.65
C GLY A 134 -12.50 0.78 10.00
N LYS A 135 -13.66 0.26 10.39
CA LYS A 135 -13.84 -0.52 11.63
C LYS A 135 -12.99 -1.79 11.64
N ILE A 136 -12.92 -2.49 10.50
CA ILE A 136 -12.04 -3.65 10.35
C ILE A 136 -10.57 -3.22 10.56
N ARG A 137 -10.11 -2.09 10.00
CA ARG A 137 -8.73 -1.63 10.23
C ARG A 137 -8.43 -1.33 11.70
N VAL A 138 -9.38 -0.77 12.44
CA VAL A 138 -9.24 -0.60 13.89
C VAL A 138 -9.11 -1.96 14.60
N GLU A 139 -9.95 -2.95 14.22
CA GLU A 139 -9.88 -4.32 14.76
C GLU A 139 -8.51 -4.96 14.47
N LEU A 140 -7.99 -4.84 13.23
CA LEU A 140 -6.69 -5.40 12.86
C LEU A 140 -5.54 -4.77 13.66
N SER A 141 -5.58 -3.46 13.88
CA SER A 141 -4.61 -2.77 14.73
C SER A 141 -4.65 -3.29 16.16
N ASN A 142 -5.84 -3.51 16.71
CA ASN A 142 -6.01 -4.07 18.06
C ASN A 142 -5.46 -5.51 18.14
N ILE A 143 -5.78 -6.38 17.18
CA ILE A 143 -5.23 -7.74 17.13
C ILE A 143 -3.69 -7.69 17.11
N ALA A 144 -3.11 -6.82 16.31
CA ALA A 144 -1.66 -6.70 16.19
C ALA A 144 -1.00 -6.20 17.47
N PHE A 145 -1.49 -5.12 18.08
CA PHE A 145 -0.88 -4.55 19.30
C PHE A 145 -1.16 -5.35 20.58
N GLN A 146 -2.22 -6.16 20.62
CA GLN A 146 -2.47 -7.07 21.75
C GLN A 146 -1.60 -8.34 21.69
N ALA A 147 -0.90 -8.57 20.58
CA ALA A 147 -0.03 -9.72 20.44
C ALA A 147 1.28 -9.55 21.22
N ASN A 148 1.83 -10.65 21.68
CA ASN A 148 3.13 -10.67 22.38
C ASN A 148 4.31 -10.70 21.37
N VAL A 149 4.30 -9.74 20.42
CA VAL A 149 5.37 -9.53 19.43
C VAL A 149 5.62 -8.04 19.26
N PRO A 150 6.85 -7.60 18.96
CA PRO A 150 7.10 -6.20 18.64
C PRO A 150 6.43 -5.84 17.30
N VAL A 151 5.44 -4.97 17.33
CA VAL A 151 4.67 -4.52 16.15
C VAL A 151 4.87 -3.03 15.91
N LEU A 152 5.06 -2.64 14.65
CA LEU A 152 4.84 -1.27 14.18
C LEU A 152 3.79 -1.26 13.07
N ILE A 153 2.97 -0.22 13.02
CA ILE A 153 1.96 -0.02 11.97
C ILE A 153 2.24 1.30 11.28
N ALA A 154 2.46 1.26 9.95
CA ALA A 154 2.63 2.46 9.15
C ALA A 154 1.35 2.73 8.33
N HIS A 155 0.71 3.88 8.56
CA HIS A 155 -0.46 4.35 7.84
C HIS A 155 -0.04 5.17 6.63
N PHE A 156 -0.59 4.84 5.47
CA PHE A 156 -0.28 5.47 4.19
C PHE A 156 -1.54 6.00 3.52
N PRO A 157 -1.46 7.09 2.74
CA PRO A 157 -2.49 7.47 1.80
C PRO A 157 -2.55 6.50 0.61
N ASP A 158 -3.35 6.80 -0.41
CA ASP A 158 -3.45 5.97 -1.62
C ASP A 158 -2.09 5.83 -2.31
N PHE A 159 -1.83 4.63 -2.84
CA PHE A 159 -0.56 4.30 -3.49
C PHE A 159 -0.54 4.62 -4.97
N TYR A 160 0.64 4.99 -5.48
CA TYR A 160 1.01 4.88 -6.89
C TYR A 160 2.50 4.51 -7.00
N GLY A 161 2.93 3.98 -8.13
CA GLY A 161 4.32 3.60 -8.31
C GLY A 161 4.49 2.36 -9.19
N PRO A 162 5.73 1.92 -9.42
CA PRO A 162 6.02 0.68 -10.13
C PRO A 162 5.30 -0.50 -9.50
N ASN A 163 4.70 -1.36 -10.33
CA ASN A 163 3.96 -2.56 -9.91
C ASN A 163 2.73 -2.33 -9.00
N ALA A 164 2.25 -1.10 -8.84
CA ALA A 164 1.08 -0.77 -8.02
C ALA A 164 -0.25 -1.10 -8.75
N VAL A 165 -0.41 -2.35 -9.19
CA VAL A 165 -1.48 -2.79 -10.12
C VAL A 165 -2.92 -2.60 -9.63
N ASN A 166 -3.13 -2.54 -8.33
CA ASN A 166 -4.47 -2.39 -7.73
C ASN A 166 -4.71 -0.99 -7.14
N ALA A 167 -3.86 -0.01 -7.48
CA ALA A 167 -4.00 1.36 -7.01
C ALA A 167 -5.02 2.12 -7.87
N MET A 168 -5.70 3.11 -7.27
CA MET A 168 -6.72 3.91 -7.94
C MET A 168 -6.18 4.63 -9.20
N LEU A 169 -4.97 5.20 -9.11
CA LEU A 169 -4.33 5.87 -10.24
C LEU A 169 -3.92 4.92 -11.36
N THR A 170 -3.62 3.67 -11.04
CA THR A 170 -3.22 2.66 -12.04
C THR A 170 -4.32 2.43 -13.07
N TYR A 171 -5.60 2.49 -12.66
CA TYR A 171 -6.72 2.39 -13.57
C TYR A 171 -6.70 3.50 -14.64
N THR A 172 -6.39 4.72 -14.26
CA THR A 172 -6.26 5.87 -15.17
C THR A 172 -5.01 5.73 -16.05
N PHE A 173 -3.87 5.46 -15.44
CA PHE A 173 -2.57 5.35 -16.12
C PHE A 173 -2.54 4.20 -17.15
N ASP A 174 -3.13 3.04 -16.83
CA ASP A 174 -3.20 1.91 -17.76
C ASP A 174 -3.85 2.29 -19.09
N LYS A 175 -4.96 3.03 -19.05
CA LYS A 175 -5.63 3.51 -20.26
C LYS A 175 -4.82 4.57 -21.00
N MET A 176 -4.15 5.46 -20.27
CA MET A 176 -3.30 6.50 -20.87
C MET A 176 -2.08 5.91 -21.55
N VAL A 177 -1.39 4.94 -20.92
CA VAL A 177 -0.22 4.25 -21.49
C VAL A 177 -0.59 3.49 -22.77
N GLN A 178 -1.77 2.87 -22.81
CA GLN A 178 -2.30 2.20 -24.01
C GLN A 178 -2.90 3.16 -25.05
N ASN A 179 -2.81 4.46 -24.81
CA ASN A 179 -3.45 5.51 -25.62
C ASN A 179 -4.96 5.24 -25.87
N LYS A 180 -5.68 4.74 -24.84
CA LYS A 180 -7.14 4.53 -24.85
C LYS A 180 -7.83 5.68 -24.10
N LYS A 181 -9.16 5.85 -24.25
CA LYS A 181 -9.92 6.79 -23.42
C LYS A 181 -9.75 6.41 -21.94
N ALA A 182 -9.26 7.34 -21.15
CA ALA A 182 -9.04 7.16 -19.72
C ALA A 182 -10.15 7.83 -18.90
N MET A 183 -10.32 7.35 -17.68
CA MET A 183 -11.22 7.93 -16.69
C MET A 183 -10.49 8.05 -15.36
N PHE A 184 -10.84 9.07 -14.57
CA PHE A 184 -10.31 9.35 -13.24
C PHE A 184 -11.43 9.18 -12.20
N VAL A 185 -11.13 8.54 -11.08
CA VAL A 185 -12.11 8.27 -10.02
C VAL A 185 -12.19 9.45 -9.05
N GLY A 186 -13.38 10.03 -8.93
CA GLY A 186 -13.65 11.19 -8.07
C GLY A 186 -13.37 12.53 -8.75
N ASN A 187 -13.68 13.63 -8.04
CA ASN A 187 -13.50 14.99 -8.57
C ASN A 187 -12.01 15.28 -8.82
N GLN A 188 -11.68 15.63 -10.06
CA GLN A 188 -10.31 15.93 -10.48
C GLN A 188 -9.74 17.21 -9.86
N GLN A 189 -10.57 18.09 -9.32
CA GLN A 189 -10.13 19.32 -8.65
C GLN A 189 -9.83 19.14 -7.16
N ASN A 190 -10.28 18.04 -6.55
CA ASN A 190 -9.99 17.77 -5.15
C ASN A 190 -8.52 17.36 -4.97
N ALA A 191 -7.81 18.12 -4.14
CA ALA A 191 -6.43 17.80 -3.79
C ALA A 191 -6.39 16.68 -2.75
N ARG A 192 -5.60 15.63 -3.02
CA ARG A 192 -5.45 14.44 -2.17
C ARG A 192 -3.98 14.03 -2.09
N GLU A 193 -3.64 13.22 -1.12
CA GLU A 193 -2.34 12.57 -1.06
C GLU A 193 -2.34 11.26 -1.84
N TYR A 194 -1.24 11.03 -2.58
CA TYR A 194 -0.91 9.75 -3.20
C TYR A 194 0.57 9.48 -2.94
N ILE A 195 0.87 8.45 -2.17
CA ILE A 195 2.26 8.14 -1.87
C ILE A 195 2.90 7.28 -2.97
N TYR A 196 4.11 7.67 -3.37
CA TYR A 196 4.95 6.88 -4.25
C TYR A 196 5.45 5.64 -3.51
N THR A 197 5.15 4.44 -4.02
CA THR A 197 5.45 3.19 -3.28
C THR A 197 6.91 3.00 -2.90
N PRO A 198 7.93 3.44 -3.68
CA PRO A 198 9.32 3.42 -3.22
C PRO A 198 9.58 4.31 -2.00
N ASP A 199 8.97 5.51 -1.90
CA ASP A 199 9.10 6.36 -0.72
C ASP A 199 8.46 5.72 0.51
N GLY A 200 7.26 5.16 0.34
CA GLY A 200 6.58 4.41 1.40
C GLY A 200 7.38 3.19 1.86
N ALA A 201 8.02 2.48 0.93
CA ALA A 201 8.88 1.34 1.23
C ALA A 201 10.13 1.76 2.01
N LYS A 202 10.79 2.82 1.57
CA LYS A 202 11.95 3.38 2.28
C LYS A 202 11.57 3.75 3.71
N ALA A 203 10.46 4.47 3.90
CA ALA A 203 10.00 4.89 5.23
C ALA A 203 9.71 3.68 6.15
N ILE A 204 8.97 2.67 5.69
CA ILE A 204 8.64 1.52 6.54
C ILE A 204 9.87 0.64 6.83
N VAL A 205 10.83 0.55 5.90
CA VAL A 205 12.08 -0.19 6.13
C VAL A 205 12.96 0.55 7.13
N GLU A 206 13.07 1.87 7.08
CA GLU A 206 13.76 2.69 8.07
C GLU A 206 13.14 2.53 9.47
N LEU A 207 11.81 2.58 9.57
CA LEU A 207 11.09 2.26 10.81
C LEU A 207 11.42 0.85 11.31
N ALA A 208 11.40 -0.14 10.44
CA ALA A 208 11.61 -1.54 10.82
C ALA A 208 13.04 -1.84 11.33
N ILE A 209 14.02 -1.03 10.93
CA ILE A 209 15.40 -1.11 11.43
C ILE A 209 15.53 -0.44 12.81
N CYS A 210 14.67 0.53 13.12
CA CYS A 210 14.72 1.30 14.36
C CYS A 210 13.93 0.60 15.49
N ASP A 211 14.61 0.12 16.52
CA ASP A 211 13.95 -0.58 17.64
C ASP A 211 12.90 0.26 18.36
N LYS A 212 13.11 1.57 18.45
CA LYS A 212 12.17 2.51 19.07
C LYS A 212 10.87 2.70 18.28
N ALA A 213 10.82 2.26 17.02
CA ALA A 213 9.63 2.41 16.21
C ALA A 213 8.52 1.40 16.54
N TYR A 214 8.83 0.35 17.27
CA TYR A 214 7.88 -0.70 17.63
C TYR A 214 7.00 -0.31 18.83
N GLY A 215 5.84 -0.96 18.94
CA GLY A 215 4.82 -0.67 19.94
C GLY A 215 3.90 0.50 19.61
N GLN A 216 3.98 1.06 18.39
CA GLN A 216 3.25 2.28 18.02
C GLN A 216 2.90 2.36 16.52
N SER A 217 2.02 3.30 16.20
CA SER A 217 1.67 3.65 14.81
C SER A 217 2.49 4.84 14.31
N TRP A 218 2.65 4.90 12.98
CA TRP A 218 3.38 5.95 12.26
C TRP A 218 2.58 6.41 11.06
N ASN A 219 2.48 7.71 10.86
CA ASN A 219 1.89 8.30 9.66
C ASN A 219 2.99 8.63 8.65
N ILE A 220 2.82 8.12 7.44
CA ILE A 220 3.75 8.36 6.34
C ILE A 220 3.00 9.10 5.24
N PRO A 221 3.03 10.44 5.24
CA PRO A 221 2.41 11.26 4.21
C PRO A 221 3.10 11.10 2.85
N ALA A 222 2.45 11.57 1.80
CA ALA A 222 3.05 11.74 0.49
C ALA A 222 3.90 13.03 0.41
N ALA A 223 4.50 13.29 -0.75
CA ALA A 223 5.25 14.53 -1.03
C ALA A 223 4.37 15.81 -1.02
N GLY A 224 3.14 15.71 -0.56
CA GLY A 224 2.13 16.76 -0.45
C GLY A 224 0.82 16.34 -1.10
N VAL A 225 -0.13 17.28 -1.18
CA VAL A 225 -1.41 17.07 -1.87
C VAL A 225 -1.31 17.44 -3.34
N ILE A 226 -2.06 16.75 -4.20
CA ILE A 226 -2.11 16.99 -5.65
C ILE A 226 -3.53 16.78 -6.17
N THR A 227 -3.95 17.58 -7.16
CA THR A 227 -5.24 17.41 -7.83
C THR A 227 -5.17 16.37 -8.95
N GLY A 228 -6.30 15.73 -9.24
CA GLY A 228 -6.43 14.82 -10.38
C GLY A 228 -6.07 15.48 -11.72
N GLU A 229 -6.46 16.73 -11.92
CA GLU A 229 -6.09 17.53 -13.11
C GLU A 229 -4.57 17.64 -13.27
N LYS A 230 -3.84 17.91 -12.17
CA LYS A 230 -2.37 18.02 -12.22
C LYS A 230 -1.73 16.68 -12.52
N ILE A 231 -2.22 15.58 -11.90
CA ILE A 231 -1.75 14.21 -12.19
C ILE A 231 -1.94 13.87 -13.68
N ILE A 232 -3.13 14.13 -14.22
CA ILE A 232 -3.46 13.89 -15.63
C ILE A 232 -2.59 14.73 -16.55
N SER A 233 -2.35 16.00 -16.20
CA SER A 233 -1.47 16.90 -16.96
C SER A 233 -0.03 16.38 -17.02
N ILE A 234 0.54 15.96 -15.87
CA ILE A 234 1.89 15.39 -15.80
C ILE A 234 1.98 14.12 -16.65
N ALA A 235 1.04 13.19 -16.45
CA ALA A 235 0.99 11.94 -17.20
C ALA A 235 0.78 12.16 -18.70
N GLY A 236 -0.11 13.09 -19.06
CA GLY A 236 -0.39 13.46 -20.43
C GLY A 236 0.81 14.04 -21.15
N SER A 237 1.54 14.95 -20.51
CA SER A 237 2.77 15.53 -21.05
C SER A 237 3.85 14.47 -21.29
N HIS A 238 4.07 13.56 -20.34
CA HIS A 238 5.07 12.50 -20.45
C HIS A 238 4.73 11.45 -21.53
N LEU A 239 3.43 11.12 -21.65
CA LEU A 239 2.95 10.12 -22.61
C LEU A 239 2.62 10.69 -24.00
N HIS A 240 2.65 12.02 -24.18
CA HIS A 240 2.08 12.72 -25.34
C HIS A 240 0.61 12.37 -25.58
N TYR A 241 -0.11 12.11 -24.47
CA TYR A 241 -1.53 11.71 -24.49
C TYR A 241 -2.43 12.94 -24.71
N LYS A 242 -3.23 12.93 -25.80
CA LYS A 242 -4.04 14.07 -26.23
C LYS A 242 -5.55 13.89 -26.01
N LYS A 243 -5.97 12.72 -25.50
CA LYS A 243 -7.39 12.45 -25.28
C LYS A 243 -7.84 13.04 -23.96
N SER A 244 -9.12 13.43 -23.87
CA SER A 244 -9.72 13.87 -22.60
C SER A 244 -9.83 12.71 -21.63
N VAL A 245 -9.65 13.02 -20.33
CA VAL A 245 -9.87 12.08 -19.23
C VAL A 245 -11.17 12.47 -18.54
N SER A 246 -12.19 11.60 -18.62
CA SER A 246 -13.48 11.85 -17.98
C SER A 246 -13.47 11.45 -16.50
N THR A 247 -14.43 11.96 -15.73
CA THR A 247 -14.56 11.63 -14.31
C THR A 247 -15.52 10.46 -14.11
N ILE A 248 -15.11 9.47 -13.31
CA ILE A 248 -16.04 8.47 -12.75
C ILE A 248 -16.61 9.04 -11.47
N THR A 249 -17.92 9.32 -11.47
CA THR A 249 -18.64 9.84 -10.32
C THR A 249 -19.08 8.71 -9.37
N LYS A 250 -19.36 9.08 -8.11
CA LYS A 250 -19.92 8.16 -7.12
C LYS A 250 -21.21 7.48 -7.61
N GLY A 251 -22.09 8.21 -8.27
CA GLY A 251 -23.33 7.66 -8.84
C GLY A 251 -23.08 6.59 -9.90
N MET A 252 -22.06 6.77 -10.75
CA MET A 252 -21.67 5.74 -11.73
C MET A 252 -21.17 4.46 -11.04
N ILE A 253 -20.35 4.59 -9.98
CA ILE A 253 -19.85 3.43 -9.23
C ILE A 253 -20.99 2.76 -8.46
N GLN A 254 -21.91 3.52 -7.89
CA GLN A 254 -23.12 2.98 -7.25
C GLN A 254 -23.97 2.16 -8.21
N PHE A 255 -24.17 2.65 -9.44
CA PHE A 255 -24.89 1.93 -10.48
C PHE A 255 -24.19 0.63 -10.87
N LEU A 256 -22.87 0.66 -11.08
CA LEU A 256 -22.06 -0.54 -11.34
C LEU A 256 -22.09 -1.52 -10.15
N GLY A 257 -22.16 -1.02 -8.92
CA GLY A 257 -22.25 -1.81 -7.69
C GLY A 257 -23.55 -2.62 -7.54
N ILE A 258 -24.58 -2.34 -8.36
CA ILE A 258 -25.79 -3.18 -8.42
C ILE A 258 -25.47 -4.56 -9.02
N LEU A 259 -24.55 -4.58 -9.99
CA LEU A 259 -24.20 -5.78 -10.76
C LEU A 259 -22.87 -6.41 -10.30
N ASP A 260 -22.00 -5.63 -9.67
CA ASP A 260 -20.66 -6.06 -9.25
C ASP A 260 -20.46 -5.87 -7.75
N LYS A 261 -20.29 -6.98 -7.02
CA LYS A 261 -20.09 -6.99 -5.57
C LYS A 261 -18.84 -6.20 -5.14
N GLN A 262 -17.76 -6.22 -5.94
CA GLN A 262 -16.54 -5.45 -5.64
C GLN A 262 -16.79 -3.95 -5.75
N MET A 263 -17.49 -3.51 -6.80
CA MET A 263 -17.85 -2.10 -6.98
C MET A 263 -18.77 -1.61 -5.86
N LYS A 264 -19.70 -2.45 -5.40
CA LYS A 264 -20.56 -2.15 -4.24
C LYS A 264 -19.72 -1.87 -2.99
N GLU A 265 -18.69 -2.67 -2.76
CA GLU A 265 -17.81 -2.53 -1.60
C GLU A 265 -16.87 -1.31 -1.70
N VAL A 266 -16.58 -0.83 -2.89
CA VAL A 266 -15.79 0.39 -3.11
C VAL A 266 -16.58 1.65 -2.73
N VAL A 267 -17.91 1.64 -2.92
CA VAL A 267 -18.78 2.82 -2.71
C VAL A 267 -18.59 3.45 -1.33
N GLU A 268 -18.48 2.65 -0.28
CA GLU A 268 -18.34 3.18 1.08
C GLU A 268 -17.03 3.94 1.31
N MET A 269 -16.01 3.71 0.48
CA MET A 269 -14.71 4.36 0.59
C MET A 269 -14.59 5.62 -0.28
N LEU A 270 -15.57 5.88 -1.17
CA LEU A 270 -15.56 7.04 -2.06
C LEU A 270 -15.64 8.38 -1.33
N TYR A 271 -16.04 8.40 -0.05
CA TYR A 271 -15.99 9.62 0.76
C TYR A 271 -14.57 10.22 0.79
N LEU A 272 -13.52 9.40 0.72
CA LEU A 272 -12.13 9.88 0.67
C LEU A 272 -11.81 10.68 -0.61
N THR A 273 -12.63 10.57 -1.66
CA THR A 273 -12.51 11.40 -2.85
C THR A 273 -13.16 12.76 -2.67
N GLU A 274 -14.06 12.90 -1.70
CA GLU A 274 -14.83 14.12 -1.37
C GLU A 274 -14.22 14.83 -0.15
N GLU A 275 -13.82 14.06 0.87
CA GLU A 275 -13.25 14.52 2.14
C GLU A 275 -11.88 13.84 2.36
N PRO A 276 -10.81 14.34 1.73
CA PRO A 276 -9.50 13.72 1.81
C PRO A 276 -8.94 13.75 3.23
N VAL A 277 -8.32 12.65 3.65
CA VAL A 277 -7.48 12.59 4.85
C VAL A 277 -6.04 12.90 4.43
N VAL A 278 -5.45 13.91 5.06
CA VAL A 278 -4.05 14.32 4.85
C VAL A 278 -3.26 13.98 6.11
N LEU A 279 -2.17 13.23 5.96
CA LEU A 279 -1.39 12.77 7.10
C LEU A 279 -0.39 13.83 7.59
N ASP A 280 -0.12 13.83 8.90
CA ASP A 280 0.96 14.57 9.52
C ASP A 280 2.13 13.61 9.79
N GLY A 281 3.26 13.86 9.17
CA GLY A 281 4.48 13.06 9.32
C GLY A 281 5.50 13.62 10.31
N SER A 282 5.15 14.66 11.07
CA SER A 282 6.08 15.36 11.98
C SER A 282 6.73 14.44 13.00
N LYS A 283 6.01 13.39 13.43
CA LYS A 283 6.56 12.38 14.34
C LYS A 283 7.72 11.62 13.70
N TYR A 284 7.53 11.18 12.45
CA TYR A 284 8.58 10.49 11.70
C TYR A 284 9.80 11.39 11.53
N GLU A 285 9.60 12.64 11.09
CA GLU A 285 10.70 13.59 10.87
C GLU A 285 11.49 13.86 12.14
N LYS A 286 10.82 13.94 13.29
CA LYS A 286 11.45 14.19 14.59
C LYS A 286 12.24 12.99 15.11
N GLU A 287 11.72 11.76 14.94
CA GLU A 287 12.24 10.58 15.63
C GLU A 287 13.10 9.68 14.75
N ILE A 288 12.91 9.71 13.44
CA ILE A 288 13.58 8.85 12.48
C ILE A 288 14.52 9.67 11.56
N GLY A 289 13.99 10.71 10.93
CA GLY A 289 14.73 11.53 9.98
C GLY A 289 13.85 12.10 8.88
N PRO A 290 14.42 12.70 7.82
CA PRO A 290 13.66 13.31 6.75
C PRO A 290 12.74 12.27 6.07
N LEU A 291 11.48 12.65 5.84
CA LEU A 291 10.53 11.82 5.09
C LEU A 291 11.01 11.63 3.65
N PRO A 292 11.03 10.39 3.13
CA PRO A 292 11.20 10.17 1.70
C PRO A 292 10.06 10.84 0.92
N ALA A 293 10.38 11.73 -0.02
CA ALA A 293 9.39 12.54 -0.71
C ALA A 293 9.81 12.83 -2.16
N THR A 294 9.62 11.85 -3.04
CA THR A 294 9.82 12.02 -4.48
C THR A 294 8.77 12.97 -5.07
N PRO A 295 9.16 14.04 -5.80
CA PRO A 295 8.21 14.91 -6.47
C PRO A 295 7.26 14.14 -7.39
N TYR A 296 5.99 14.55 -7.45
CA TYR A 296 4.97 13.87 -8.27
C TYR A 296 5.36 13.77 -9.75
N GLU A 297 6.01 14.79 -10.30
CA GLU A 297 6.49 14.78 -11.69
C GLU A 297 7.43 13.61 -11.94
N GLU A 298 8.34 13.35 -11.03
CA GLU A 298 9.30 12.25 -11.13
C GLU A 298 8.67 10.89 -10.84
N GLY A 299 7.92 10.78 -9.76
CA GLY A 299 7.25 9.52 -9.38
C GLY A 299 6.25 9.03 -10.43
N ILE A 300 5.43 9.94 -11.00
CA ILE A 300 4.50 9.62 -12.08
C ILE A 300 5.25 9.16 -13.33
N LYS A 301 6.29 9.88 -13.75
CA LYS A 301 7.12 9.51 -14.90
C LYS A 301 7.68 8.09 -14.74
N ARG A 302 8.36 7.80 -13.63
CA ARG A 302 8.93 6.47 -13.34
C ARG A 302 7.86 5.37 -13.34
N THR A 303 6.66 5.68 -12.82
CA THR A 303 5.53 4.75 -12.81
C THR A 303 5.09 4.41 -14.24
N LEU A 304 4.92 5.42 -15.09
CA LEU A 304 4.48 5.25 -16.47
C LEU A 304 5.52 4.53 -17.33
N ASP A 305 6.81 4.82 -17.12
CA ASP A 305 7.92 4.14 -17.82
C ASP A 305 7.96 2.65 -17.44
N PHE A 306 7.76 2.30 -16.17
CA PHE A 306 7.61 0.91 -15.72
C PHE A 306 6.40 0.21 -16.36
N MET A 307 5.26 0.91 -16.46
CA MET A 307 4.06 0.35 -17.09
C MET A 307 4.28 0.11 -18.59
N LYS A 308 4.94 1.04 -19.30
CA LYS A 308 5.29 0.87 -20.72
C LYS A 308 6.19 -0.33 -20.95
N SER A 309 7.26 -0.47 -20.17
CA SER A 309 8.20 -1.59 -20.31
C SER A 309 7.53 -2.95 -20.14
N ASN A 310 6.55 -3.04 -19.23
CA ASN A 310 5.78 -4.27 -19.03
C ASN A 310 4.80 -4.58 -20.16
N LEU A 311 4.27 -3.56 -20.86
CA LEU A 311 3.42 -3.78 -22.05
C LEU A 311 4.21 -4.28 -23.25
N SER A 312 5.47 -3.86 -23.39
CA SER A 312 6.35 -4.29 -24.50
C SER A 312 6.87 -5.73 -24.33
N ASN A 313 6.79 -6.28 -23.11
CA ASN A 313 7.30 -7.61 -22.75
C ASN A 313 6.19 -8.69 -22.64
N ASN A 314 4.94 -8.34 -22.93
CA ASN A 314 3.79 -9.24 -23.03
C ASN A 314 3.28 -9.28 -24.48
#